data_04ef09063b5dcbd91bf6e85e24ac7224
#
_entry.id   04ef09063b5dcbd91bf6e85e24ac7224
#
_cell.length_a   1.000
_cell.length_b   1.000
_cell.length_c   1.000
_cell.angle_alpha   90.00
_cell.angle_beta   90.00
_cell.angle_gamma   90.00
#
_symmetry.space_group_name_H-M   'P 1'
#
loop_
_entity.id
_entity.type
_entity.pdbx_description
1 polymer ?
#
loop_
_entity_poly.entity_id
_entity_poly.type
_entity_poly.pdbx_seq_one_letter_code
_entity_poly.pdbx_strand_id
1 'polypeptide(L)'
;MKINVNSVKFKVDSKLESLIKEKIEKLSVLYDSILSSDVILKLDNTSTIDNKVVEVRLAIKGNDLFSKKQSKTFDEALDNATDALKKQLTKHKGKVKKI
;
A
#
# COMPACT_ATOMS: atom_id res chain seq x y z
N MET A 1 1.64 13.57 -5.03
CA MET A 1 1.47 12.15 -5.41
C MET A 1 -0.01 11.83 -5.64
N LYS A 2 -0.29 11.10 -6.69
CA LYS A 2 -1.66 10.68 -6.99
C LYS A 2 -1.94 9.33 -6.32
N ILE A 3 -3.02 9.25 -5.56
CA ILE A 3 -3.42 8.02 -4.86
C ILE A 3 -4.76 7.56 -5.41
N ASN A 4 -4.79 6.36 -5.99
CA ASN A 4 -6.00 5.73 -6.47
C ASN A 4 -6.39 4.61 -5.52
N VAL A 5 -7.65 4.60 -5.08
CA VAL A 5 -8.16 3.56 -4.20
C VAL A 5 -9.32 2.87 -4.90
N ASN A 6 -9.21 1.56 -5.05
CA ASN A 6 -10.23 0.73 -5.67
C ASN A 6 -10.61 -0.43 -4.76
N SER A 7 -11.86 -0.84 -4.81
CA SER A 7 -12.31 -2.02 -4.07
C SER A 7 -13.03 -2.97 -5.02
N VAL A 8 -12.92 -4.26 -4.75
CA VAL A 8 -13.56 -5.31 -5.54
C VAL A 8 -14.77 -5.81 -4.77
N LYS A 9 -15.96 -5.65 -5.35
CA LYS A 9 -17.23 -6.16 -4.82
C LYS A 9 -17.73 -5.54 -3.51
N PHE A 10 -17.17 -4.40 -3.08
CA PHE A 10 -17.70 -3.67 -1.94
C PHE A 10 -17.30 -2.20 -2.05
N LYS A 11 -17.94 -1.37 -1.24
CA LYS A 11 -17.68 0.07 -1.24
C LYS A 11 -16.80 0.44 -0.05
N VAL A 12 -15.72 1.18 -0.32
CA VAL A 12 -14.82 1.68 0.73
C VAL A 12 -15.51 2.86 1.41
N ASP A 13 -15.60 2.84 2.75
CA ASP A 13 -16.15 3.98 3.47
C ASP A 13 -15.11 5.11 3.56
N SER A 14 -15.60 6.31 3.89
CA SER A 14 -14.75 7.51 3.91
C SER A 14 -13.65 7.42 4.97
N LYS A 15 -13.91 6.73 6.07
CA LYS A 15 -12.97 6.57 7.16
C LYS A 15 -11.79 5.71 6.74
N LEU A 16 -12.06 4.60 6.07
CA LEU A 16 -11.02 3.71 5.56
C LEU A 16 -10.24 4.39 4.43
N GLU A 17 -10.92 5.10 3.56
CA GLU A 17 -10.28 5.84 2.47
C GLU A 17 -9.31 6.89 3.02
N SER A 18 -9.71 7.63 4.05
CA SER A 18 -8.86 8.63 4.70
C SER A 18 -7.64 7.99 5.33
N LEU A 19 -7.82 6.84 5.99
CA LEU A 19 -6.72 6.10 6.59
C LEU A 19 -5.72 5.63 5.54
N ILE A 20 -6.21 5.13 4.41
CA ILE A 20 -5.36 4.69 3.30
C ILE A 20 -4.52 5.85 2.79
N LYS A 21 -5.15 6.99 2.52
CA LYS A 21 -4.45 8.16 2.02
C LYS A 21 -3.39 8.64 3.00
N GLU A 22 -3.73 8.69 4.28
CA GLU A 22 -2.79 9.10 5.33
C GLU A 22 -1.56 8.21 5.37
N LYS A 23 -1.75 6.90 5.36
CA LYS A 23 -0.64 5.96 5.43
C LYS A 23 0.23 5.98 4.17
N ILE A 24 -0.38 6.11 3.01
CA ILE A 24 0.37 6.19 1.76
C ILE A 24 1.15 7.50 1.69
N GLU A 25 0.56 8.61 2.13
CA GLU A 25 1.25 9.90 2.14
C GLU A 25 2.49 9.89 3.03
N LYS A 26 2.47 9.13 4.13
CA LYS A 26 3.64 8.97 4.98
C LYS A 26 4.81 8.32 4.24
N LEU A 27 4.53 7.48 3.27
CA LEU A 27 5.59 6.89 2.45
C LEU A 27 6.27 7.94 1.58
N SER A 28 5.52 8.94 1.11
CA SER A 28 6.10 10.02 0.30
C SER A 28 7.06 10.91 1.10
N VAL A 29 6.93 10.94 2.41
CA VAL A 29 7.88 11.64 3.27
C VAL A 29 9.23 10.92 3.29
N LEU A 30 9.19 9.57 3.20
CA LEU A 30 10.40 8.76 3.18
C LEU A 30 11.07 8.76 1.81
N TYR A 31 10.28 8.92 0.76
CA TYR A 31 10.79 8.83 -0.61
C TYR A 31 9.96 9.74 -1.51
N ASP A 32 10.51 10.91 -1.80
CA ASP A 32 9.79 11.97 -2.52
C ASP A 32 9.65 11.70 -4.03
N SER A 33 10.29 10.66 -4.54
CA SER A 33 10.19 10.28 -5.95
C SER A 33 9.04 9.35 -6.29
N ILE A 34 8.12 9.12 -5.35
CA ILE A 34 6.91 8.34 -5.62
C ILE A 34 5.99 9.16 -6.52
N LEU A 35 5.70 8.65 -7.71
CA LEU A 35 4.87 9.33 -8.71
C LEU A 35 3.40 9.12 -8.45
N SER A 36 3.02 7.89 -8.12
CA SER A 36 1.62 7.54 -7.85
C SER A 36 1.54 6.29 -7.01
N SER A 37 0.35 6.03 -6.48
CA SER A 37 0.06 4.84 -5.72
C SER A 37 -1.30 4.29 -6.12
N ASP A 38 -1.39 2.99 -6.34
CA ASP A 38 -2.65 2.29 -6.56
C ASP A 38 -2.89 1.33 -5.41
N VAL A 39 -4.03 1.47 -4.76
CA VAL A 39 -4.42 0.62 -3.63
C VAL A 39 -5.67 -0.15 -4.02
N ILE A 40 -5.61 -1.46 -3.89
CA ILE A 40 -6.74 -2.34 -4.20
C ILE A 40 -7.12 -3.10 -2.94
N LEU A 41 -8.40 -3.04 -2.61
CA LEU A 41 -8.98 -3.75 -1.46
C LEU A 41 -9.90 -4.84 -1.98
N LYS A 42 -9.77 -6.03 -1.45
CA LYS A 42 -10.63 -7.14 -1.85
C LYS A 42 -10.80 -8.14 -0.71
N LEU A 43 -11.82 -8.97 -0.86
CA LEU A 43 -12.12 -10.04 0.08
C LEU A 43 -11.68 -11.37 -0.52
N ASP A 44 -11.00 -12.17 0.29
CA ASP A 44 -10.61 -13.52 -0.11
C ASP A 44 -11.71 -14.48 0.33
N ASN A 45 -12.37 -15.09 -0.63
CA ASN A 45 -13.49 -16.00 -0.36
C ASN A 45 -13.05 -17.37 0.16
N THR A 46 -11.75 -17.67 0.11
CA THR A 46 -11.24 -18.97 0.58
C THR A 46 -10.96 -18.99 2.07
N SER A 47 -10.98 -17.84 2.73
CA SER A 47 -10.76 -17.73 4.17
C SER A 47 -11.94 -17.03 4.83
N THR A 48 -12.33 -17.52 6.02
CA THR A 48 -13.42 -16.91 6.79
C THR A 48 -12.90 -15.97 7.88
N ILE A 49 -11.62 -16.05 8.22
CA ILE A 49 -11.04 -15.26 9.31
C ILE A 49 -10.14 -14.16 8.77
N ASP A 50 -9.06 -14.52 8.11
CA ASP A 50 -8.11 -13.56 7.56
C ASP A 50 -8.42 -13.34 6.08
N ASN A 51 -9.53 -12.65 5.82
CA ASN A 51 -10.05 -12.52 4.46
C ASN A 51 -9.97 -11.12 3.87
N LYS A 52 -9.35 -10.18 4.58
CA LYS A 52 -9.19 -8.80 4.10
C LYS A 52 -7.84 -8.66 3.41
N VAL A 53 -7.86 -8.38 2.10
CA VAL A 53 -6.65 -8.28 1.28
C VAL A 53 -6.43 -6.85 0.86
N VAL A 54 -5.21 -6.35 1.04
CA VAL A 54 -4.79 -5.03 0.57
C VAL A 54 -3.58 -5.21 -0.35
N GLU A 55 -3.69 -4.68 -1.57
CA GLU A 55 -2.59 -4.64 -2.52
C GLU A 55 -2.22 -3.18 -2.74
N VAL A 56 -0.95 -2.86 -2.66
CA VAL A 56 -0.45 -1.51 -2.88
C VAL A 56 0.67 -1.54 -3.90
N ARG A 57 0.53 -0.73 -4.95
CA ARG A 57 1.59 -0.55 -5.93
C ARG A 57 2.05 0.90 -5.88
N LEU A 58 3.34 1.10 -5.80
CA LEU A 58 3.95 2.42 -5.87
C LEU A 58 4.72 2.54 -7.17
N ALA A 59 4.40 3.56 -7.95
CA ALA A 59 5.16 3.88 -9.16
C ALA A 59 6.26 4.86 -8.76
N ILE A 60 7.51 4.43 -8.90
CA ILE A 60 8.67 5.29 -8.68
C ILE A 60 9.44 5.38 -9.99
N LYS A 61 10.32 6.35 -10.09
CA LYS A 61 11.08 6.56 -11.33
C LYS A 61 11.93 5.33 -11.65
N GLY A 62 11.63 4.71 -12.79
CA GLY A 62 12.39 3.57 -13.29
C GLY A 62 12.00 2.21 -12.70
N ASN A 63 11.04 2.17 -11.80
CA ASN A 63 10.64 0.92 -11.18
C ASN A 63 9.28 1.03 -10.49
N ASP A 64 8.62 -0.09 -10.26
CA ASP A 64 7.40 -0.16 -9.46
C ASP A 64 7.66 -1.04 -8.25
N LEU A 65 7.15 -0.63 -7.10
CA LEU A 65 7.18 -1.43 -5.89
C LEU A 65 5.78 -1.98 -5.62
N PHE A 66 5.70 -3.15 -5.06
CA PHE A 66 4.43 -3.82 -4.85
C PHE A 66 4.41 -4.55 -3.51
N SER A 67 3.27 -4.51 -2.84
CA SER A 67 3.05 -5.29 -1.62
C SER A 67 1.61 -5.78 -1.59
N LYS A 68 1.42 -7.02 -1.17
CA LYS A 68 0.11 -7.63 -0.98
C LYS A 68 0.09 -8.28 0.39
N LYS A 69 -0.88 -7.92 1.20
CA LYS A 69 -1.03 -8.48 2.54
C LYS A 69 -2.48 -8.85 2.80
N GLN A 70 -2.68 -9.82 3.66
CA GLN A 70 -3.99 -10.33 4.03
C GLN A 70 -4.05 -10.44 5.54
N SER A 71 -5.16 -9.99 6.13
CA SER A 71 -5.34 -9.97 7.58
C SER A 71 -6.82 -10.01 7.93
N LYS A 72 -7.13 -9.95 9.22
CA LYS A 72 -8.50 -9.95 9.74
C LYS A 72 -9.23 -8.66 9.42
N THR A 73 -8.51 -7.54 9.34
CA THR A 73 -9.08 -6.24 9.04
C THR A 73 -8.29 -5.57 7.92
N PHE A 74 -8.94 -4.64 7.23
CA PHE A 74 -8.24 -3.84 6.22
C PHE A 74 -7.19 -2.94 6.85
N ASP A 75 -7.45 -2.43 8.06
CA ASP A 75 -6.48 -1.60 8.77
C ASP A 75 -5.17 -2.34 9.01
N GLU A 76 -5.26 -3.57 9.50
CA GLU A 76 -4.09 -4.40 9.75
C GLU A 76 -3.38 -4.78 8.46
N ALA A 77 -4.14 -5.18 7.43
CA ALA A 77 -3.56 -5.53 6.14
C ALA A 77 -2.86 -4.32 5.52
N LEU A 78 -3.46 -3.14 5.64
CA LEU A 78 -2.88 -1.90 5.15
C LEU A 78 -1.57 -1.56 5.88
N ASP A 79 -1.55 -1.68 7.21
CA ASP A 79 -0.35 -1.46 8.00
C ASP A 79 0.78 -2.39 7.55
N ASN A 80 0.46 -3.66 7.39
CA ASN A 80 1.45 -4.65 6.96
C ASN A 80 1.95 -4.37 5.54
N ALA A 81 1.06 -3.96 4.65
CA ALA A 81 1.44 -3.64 3.27
C ALA A 81 2.33 -2.40 3.21
N THR A 82 2.00 -1.35 3.95
CA THR A 82 2.80 -0.13 3.95
C THR A 82 4.13 -0.34 4.66
N ASP A 83 4.18 -1.17 5.71
CA ASP A 83 5.45 -1.53 6.35
C ASP A 83 6.38 -2.25 5.38
N ALA A 84 5.84 -3.18 4.60
CA ALA A 84 6.62 -3.90 3.60
C ALA A 84 7.18 -2.93 2.55
N LEU A 85 6.37 -1.98 2.10
CA LEU A 85 6.80 -0.97 1.13
C LEU A 85 7.84 -0.02 1.73
N LYS A 86 7.68 0.33 2.99
CA LYS A 86 8.65 1.14 3.70
C LYS A 86 10.03 0.48 3.70
N LYS A 87 10.07 -0.82 3.94
CA LYS A 87 11.31 -1.59 3.90
C LYS A 87 11.90 -1.63 2.50
N GLN A 88 11.06 -1.79 1.49
CA GLN A 88 11.49 -1.77 0.09
C GLN A 88 12.06 -0.40 -0.30
N LEU A 89 11.40 0.67 0.10
CA LEU A 89 11.86 2.04 -0.16
C LEU A 89 13.19 2.32 0.52
N THR A 90 13.33 1.92 1.77
CA THR A 90 14.57 2.10 2.53
C THR A 90 15.72 1.36 1.87
N LYS A 91 15.46 0.12 1.43
CA LYS A 91 16.46 -0.69 0.75
C LYS A 91 16.86 -0.08 -0.61
N HIS A 92 15.88 0.41 -1.36
CA HIS A 92 16.11 1.05 -2.65
C HIS A 92 16.95 2.32 -2.47
N LYS A 93 16.60 3.15 -1.51
CA LYS A 93 17.33 4.37 -1.19
C LYS A 93 18.76 4.08 -0.75
N GLY A 94 18.95 3.01 0.04
CA GLY A 94 20.27 2.56 0.45
C GLY A 94 21.14 2.13 -0.71
N LYS A 95 20.54 1.44 -1.69
CA LYS A 95 21.25 1.04 -2.92
C LYS A 95 21.73 2.24 -3.71
N VAL A 96 20.91 3.27 -3.83
CA VAL A 96 21.26 4.48 -4.57
C VAL A 96 22.37 5.24 -3.87
N LYS A 97 22.40 5.25 -2.56
CA LYS A 97 23.42 5.95 -1.78
C LYS A 97 24.80 5.31 -1.85
N LYS A 98 24.88 4.05 -2.21
CA LYS A 98 26.15 3.32 -2.28
C LYS A 98 26.91 3.55 -3.59
N ILE A 99 26.33 4.27 -4.49
CA ILE A 99 26.94 4.65 -5.74
C ILE A 99 27.53 6.06 -5.61
#